data_571b0990b5639563674263cbbbf46c7b
#
_entry.id   571b0990b5639563674263cbbbf46c7b
#
_cell.length_a   1.000
_cell.length_b   1.000
_cell.length_c   1.000
_cell.angle_alpha   90.00
_cell.angle_beta   90.00
_cell.angle_gamma   90.00
#
_symmetry.space_group_name_H-M   'P 1'
#
loop_
_entity.id
_entity.type
_entity.pdbx_description
1 polymer ?
#
loop_
_entity_poly.entity_id
_entity_poly.type
_entity_poly.pdbx_seq_one_letter_code
_entity_poly.pdbx_strand_id
1 'polypeptide(L)'
;MPQHLTAEHYLDTALEALATGDVCPSVLDKLPVPIYTTDEAGAVTYWNRACVDFAGREPTLGEDHWCVTWQIYTTSGDRLPHHKCPMAQAIREERSIRGSVAIAMRPDGTRRAFTPYPTPLFDDDGKLIGAVNMLVDVSAEQAQVLADQAKRCRRLADATYDRQTCGVLSNMAEQFAATAEQLAL
;
A
#
# COMPACT_ATOMS: atom_id res chain seq x y z
N MET A 1 2.96 26.68 13.03
CA MET A 1 3.50 25.57 12.22
C MET A 1 2.63 24.37 12.50
N PRO A 2 1.84 23.83 11.54
CA PRO A 2 1.16 22.55 11.76
C PRO A 2 2.24 21.49 11.93
N GLN A 3 2.21 20.76 13.04
CA GLN A 3 3.04 19.59 13.25
C GLN A 3 2.63 18.57 12.17
N HIS A 4 3.54 18.18 11.28
CA HIS A 4 3.36 17.06 10.41
C HIS A 4 3.24 15.81 11.29
N LEU A 5 2.01 15.37 11.53
CA LEU A 5 1.73 14.15 12.25
C LEU A 5 2.35 12.99 11.44
N THR A 6 3.13 12.17 12.10
CA THR A 6 3.78 11.02 11.45
C THR A 6 2.76 9.90 11.17
N ALA A 7 3.09 9.01 10.25
CA ALA A 7 2.28 7.83 9.98
C ALA A 7 2.00 7.00 11.24
N GLU A 8 2.99 6.91 12.13
CA GLU A 8 2.87 6.21 13.42
C GLU A 8 1.82 6.85 14.32
N HIS A 9 1.76 8.18 14.40
CA HIS A 9 0.75 8.87 15.19
C HIS A 9 -0.70 8.59 14.70
N TYR A 10 -0.92 8.56 13.37
CA TYR A 10 -2.24 8.19 12.84
C TYR A 10 -2.59 6.73 13.12
N LEU A 11 -1.61 5.84 13.06
CA LEU A 11 -1.80 4.43 13.38
C LEU A 11 -2.13 4.24 14.86
N ASP A 12 -1.41 4.90 15.76
CA ASP A 12 -1.67 4.84 17.21
C ASP A 12 -3.08 5.36 17.52
N THR A 13 -3.49 6.49 16.93
CA THR A 13 -4.85 7.01 17.07
C THR A 13 -5.92 6.01 16.60
N ALA A 14 -5.65 5.31 15.48
CA ALA A 14 -6.56 4.28 14.97
C ALA A 14 -6.62 3.07 15.90
N LEU A 15 -5.49 2.61 16.42
CA LEU A 15 -5.41 1.49 17.36
C LEU A 15 -6.12 1.81 18.67
N GLU A 16 -5.94 3.01 19.23
CA GLU A 16 -6.65 3.46 20.41
C GLU A 16 -8.18 3.47 20.20
N ALA A 17 -8.64 3.98 19.04
CA ALA A 17 -10.05 4.01 18.70
C ALA A 17 -10.66 2.60 18.54
N LEU A 18 -9.86 1.62 18.12
CA LEU A 18 -10.29 0.22 17.96
C LEU A 18 -10.24 -0.55 19.30
N ALA A 19 -9.32 -0.20 20.20
CA ALA A 19 -9.16 -0.86 21.51
C ALA A 19 -10.30 -0.55 22.49
N THR A 20 -11.05 0.54 22.30
CA THR A 20 -12.17 0.91 23.18
C THR A 20 -13.44 0.06 22.99
N GLY A 21 -13.40 -0.95 22.11
CA GLY A 21 -14.50 -1.91 21.89
C GLY A 21 -15.72 -1.34 21.15
N ASP A 22 -15.93 -0.03 21.21
CA ASP A 22 -16.81 0.70 20.31
C ASP A 22 -15.95 1.29 19.20
N VAL A 23 -15.86 0.59 18.08
CA VAL A 23 -15.29 1.19 16.85
C VAL A 23 -16.08 2.47 16.63
N CYS A 24 -15.50 3.61 17.09
CA CYS A 24 -16.14 4.89 16.83
C CYS A 24 -15.77 5.28 15.38
N PRO A 25 -16.59 4.92 14.38
CA PRO A 25 -16.33 5.22 12.97
C PRO A 25 -16.00 6.70 12.80
N SER A 26 -16.61 7.55 13.66
CA SER A 26 -16.41 9.00 13.62
C SER A 26 -15.00 9.48 13.90
N VAL A 27 -14.14 8.70 14.56
CA VAL A 27 -12.72 9.04 14.77
C VAL A 27 -11.92 8.65 13.54
N LEU A 28 -12.10 7.42 13.04
CA LEU A 28 -11.38 6.91 11.87
C LEU A 28 -11.78 7.66 10.59
N ASP A 29 -13.03 8.09 10.46
CA ASP A 29 -13.52 8.87 9.32
C ASP A 29 -12.90 10.26 9.22
N LYS A 30 -12.41 10.82 10.33
CA LYS A 30 -11.75 12.13 10.36
C LYS A 30 -10.27 12.07 10.01
N LEU A 31 -9.67 10.88 9.97
CA LEU A 31 -8.26 10.74 9.64
C LEU A 31 -8.05 10.95 8.13
N PRO A 32 -7.07 11.78 7.75
CA PRO A 32 -6.83 12.13 6.35
C PRO A 32 -6.04 11.05 5.58
N VAL A 33 -5.88 9.88 6.19
CA VAL A 33 -5.14 8.74 5.64
C VAL A 33 -6.09 7.55 5.45
N PRO A 34 -5.93 6.75 4.37
CA PRO A 34 -6.72 5.55 4.17
C PRO A 34 -6.54 4.55 5.31
N ILE A 35 -7.63 4.19 5.98
CA ILE A 35 -7.65 3.20 7.05
C ILE A 35 -8.83 2.26 6.80
N TYR A 36 -8.58 0.96 6.91
CA TYR A 36 -9.60 -0.09 6.83
C TYR A 36 -9.27 -1.24 7.76
N THR A 37 -10.29 -2.01 8.12
CA THR A 37 -10.16 -3.23 8.91
C THR A 37 -10.65 -4.44 8.14
N THR A 38 -10.16 -5.61 8.55
CA THR A 38 -10.66 -6.91 8.10
C THR A 38 -10.94 -7.79 9.30
N ASP A 39 -11.76 -8.82 9.11
CA ASP A 39 -11.84 -9.95 10.04
C ASP A 39 -10.62 -10.89 9.88
N GLU A 40 -10.61 -11.96 10.66
CA GLU A 40 -9.56 -12.99 10.61
C GLU A 40 -9.53 -13.78 9.28
N ALA A 41 -10.63 -13.81 8.53
CA ALA A 41 -10.71 -14.40 7.19
C ALA A 41 -10.26 -13.45 6.09
N GLY A 42 -10.01 -12.18 6.44
CA GLY A 42 -9.56 -11.13 5.51
C GLY A 42 -10.68 -10.37 4.82
N ALA A 43 -11.95 -10.64 5.13
CA ALA A 43 -13.05 -9.85 4.61
C ALA A 43 -13.00 -8.42 5.17
N VAL A 44 -13.17 -7.40 4.32
CA VAL A 44 -13.15 -6.00 4.74
C VAL A 44 -14.40 -5.72 5.58
N THR A 45 -14.19 -5.24 6.81
CA THR A 45 -15.26 -4.98 7.80
C THR A 45 -15.52 -3.48 8.01
N TYR A 46 -14.54 -2.63 7.71
CA TYR A 46 -14.67 -1.17 7.78
C TYR A 46 -13.66 -0.51 6.82
N TRP A 47 -14.00 0.67 6.34
CA TRP A 47 -13.11 1.57 5.60
C TRP A 47 -13.56 3.03 5.78
N ASN A 48 -12.61 3.98 5.78
CA ASN A 48 -12.90 5.41 5.85
C ASN A 48 -12.93 6.07 4.46
N ARG A 49 -13.42 7.31 4.40
CA ARG A 49 -13.53 8.06 3.15
C ARG A 49 -12.21 8.16 2.38
N ALA A 50 -11.09 8.31 3.08
CA ALA A 50 -9.78 8.40 2.44
C ALA A 50 -9.41 7.13 1.66
N CYS A 51 -9.97 5.94 2.01
CA CYS A 51 -9.82 4.72 1.23
C CYS A 51 -10.42 4.85 -0.17
N VAL A 52 -11.61 5.47 -0.29
CA VAL A 52 -12.28 5.71 -1.58
C VAL A 52 -11.45 6.64 -2.45
N ASP A 53 -10.99 7.75 -1.85
CA ASP A 53 -10.18 8.75 -2.55
C ASP A 53 -8.82 8.18 -3.00
N PHE A 54 -8.25 7.26 -2.22
CA PHE A 54 -7.02 6.56 -2.57
C PHE A 54 -7.24 5.48 -3.63
N ALA A 55 -8.21 4.60 -3.43
CA ALA A 55 -8.46 3.44 -4.30
C ALA A 55 -9.17 3.79 -5.62
N GLY A 56 -9.80 4.97 -5.71
CA GLY A 56 -10.62 5.37 -6.86
C GLY A 56 -11.89 4.53 -7.02
N ARG A 57 -12.29 3.82 -5.96
CA ARG A 57 -13.50 2.99 -5.89
C ARG A 57 -14.00 2.91 -4.45
N GLU A 58 -15.28 2.65 -4.29
CA GLU A 58 -15.86 2.32 -3.01
C GLU A 58 -15.72 0.82 -2.74
N PRO A 59 -15.08 0.41 -1.62
CA PRO A 59 -15.00 -0.99 -1.24
C PRO A 59 -16.36 -1.54 -0.81
N THR A 60 -16.60 -2.82 -1.07
CA THR A 60 -17.83 -3.51 -0.66
C THR A 60 -17.55 -4.38 0.56
N LEU A 61 -18.21 -4.06 1.69
CA LEU A 61 -18.07 -4.82 2.94
C LEU A 61 -18.46 -6.29 2.74
N GLY A 62 -17.64 -7.20 3.25
CA GLY A 62 -17.86 -8.63 3.16
C GLY A 62 -17.57 -9.27 1.79
N GLU A 63 -17.42 -8.48 0.73
CA GLU A 63 -17.05 -8.98 -0.62
C GLU A 63 -15.58 -8.73 -0.93
N ASP A 64 -15.08 -7.53 -0.61
CA ASP A 64 -13.66 -7.22 -0.76
C ASP A 64 -12.84 -7.93 0.34
N HIS A 65 -11.74 -8.56 -0.08
CA HIS A 65 -10.86 -9.30 0.81
C HIS A 65 -9.44 -8.76 0.77
N TRP A 66 -8.80 -8.66 1.93
CA TRP A 66 -7.40 -8.33 2.16
C TRP A 66 -7.01 -6.89 1.82
N CYS A 67 -7.67 -6.24 0.89
CA CYS A 67 -7.32 -4.88 0.47
C CYS A 67 -8.52 -4.15 -0.15
N VAL A 68 -8.58 -2.84 0.06
CA VAL A 68 -9.59 -1.94 -0.52
C VAL A 68 -9.30 -1.53 -1.97
N THR A 69 -8.10 -1.82 -2.47
CA THR A 69 -7.67 -1.46 -3.83
C THR A 69 -8.15 -2.46 -4.87
N TRP A 70 -8.31 -2.02 -6.12
CA TRP A 70 -8.75 -2.89 -7.22
C TRP A 70 -7.71 -3.94 -7.59
N GLN A 71 -6.47 -3.51 -7.85
CA GLN A 71 -5.34 -4.39 -8.14
C GLN A 71 -4.09 -3.87 -7.45
N ILE A 72 -3.17 -4.79 -7.11
CA ILE A 72 -1.90 -4.47 -6.48
C ILE A 72 -0.77 -5.03 -7.33
N TYR A 73 0.32 -4.26 -7.40
CA TYR A 73 1.57 -4.63 -8.06
C TYR A 73 2.75 -4.41 -7.13
N THR A 74 3.82 -5.14 -7.37
CA THR A 74 5.13 -4.87 -6.77
C THR A 74 5.76 -3.63 -7.42
N THR A 75 6.81 -3.11 -6.82
CA THR A 75 7.61 -2.01 -7.43
C THR A 75 8.38 -2.46 -8.68
N SER A 76 8.56 -3.79 -8.89
CA SER A 76 9.09 -4.37 -10.14
C SER A 76 8.05 -4.52 -11.25
N GLY A 77 6.77 -4.22 -10.96
CA GLY A 77 5.69 -4.28 -11.93
C GLY A 77 4.95 -5.61 -11.99
N ASP A 78 5.31 -6.58 -11.15
CA ASP A 78 4.63 -7.88 -11.08
C ASP A 78 3.30 -7.75 -10.34
N ARG A 79 2.27 -8.46 -10.83
CA ARG A 79 0.98 -8.47 -10.15
C ARG A 79 1.08 -9.17 -8.79
N LEU A 80 0.64 -8.49 -7.73
CA LEU A 80 0.56 -9.02 -6.38
C LEU A 80 -0.89 -9.40 -6.06
N PRO A 81 -1.23 -10.71 -6.02
CA PRO A 81 -2.58 -11.14 -5.63
C PRO A 81 -2.92 -10.68 -4.22
N HIS A 82 -4.17 -10.29 -3.95
CA HIS A 82 -4.59 -9.76 -2.65
C HIS A 82 -4.30 -10.72 -1.49
N HIS A 83 -4.47 -12.04 -1.68
CA HIS A 83 -4.15 -13.05 -0.65
C HIS A 83 -2.64 -13.20 -0.33
N LYS A 84 -1.76 -12.50 -1.08
CA LYS A 84 -0.31 -12.41 -0.85
C LYS A 84 0.14 -11.00 -0.44
N CYS A 85 -0.80 -10.06 -0.30
CA CYS A 85 -0.47 -8.69 0.10
C CYS A 85 0.00 -8.62 1.56
N PRO A 86 0.62 -7.51 1.99
CA PRO A 86 1.08 -7.34 3.37
C PRO A 86 -0.01 -7.52 4.42
N MET A 87 -1.29 -7.18 4.13
CA MET A 87 -2.41 -7.42 5.05
C MET A 87 -2.65 -8.91 5.27
N ALA A 88 -2.74 -9.69 4.19
CA ALA A 88 -2.90 -11.14 4.25
C ALA A 88 -1.70 -11.80 4.95
N GLN A 89 -0.50 -11.26 4.77
CA GLN A 89 0.69 -11.73 5.48
C GLN A 89 0.61 -11.44 6.98
N ALA A 90 0.19 -10.23 7.37
CA ALA A 90 0.08 -9.84 8.77
C ALA A 90 -0.90 -10.72 9.55
N ILE A 91 -2.05 -11.04 8.96
CA ILE A 91 -3.05 -11.95 9.56
C ILE A 91 -2.48 -13.37 9.69
N ARG A 92 -1.88 -13.90 8.63
CA ARG A 92 -1.34 -15.26 8.63
C ARG A 92 -0.17 -15.46 9.60
N GLU A 93 0.67 -14.44 9.75
CA GLU A 93 1.84 -14.48 10.63
C GLU A 93 1.57 -13.90 12.02
N GLU A 94 0.36 -13.38 12.25
CA GLU A 94 -0.08 -12.75 13.51
C GLU A 94 0.90 -11.68 14.03
N ARG A 95 1.53 -10.95 13.08
CA ARG A 95 2.48 -9.86 13.38
C ARG A 95 2.33 -8.69 12.42
N SER A 96 2.70 -7.52 12.89
CA SER A 96 2.76 -6.33 12.05
C SER A 96 3.78 -6.47 10.93
N ILE A 97 3.42 -6.07 9.71
CA ILE A 97 4.32 -5.99 8.56
C ILE A 97 4.67 -4.52 8.32
N ARG A 98 5.94 -4.23 8.14
CA ARG A 98 6.47 -2.87 7.92
C ARG A 98 7.49 -2.85 6.80
N GLY A 99 7.72 -1.66 6.22
CA GLY A 99 8.79 -1.44 5.23
C GLY A 99 8.51 -1.98 3.83
N SER A 100 7.28 -2.42 3.56
CA SER A 100 6.85 -2.84 2.21
C SER A 100 6.36 -1.63 1.43
N VAL A 101 6.62 -1.60 0.12
CA VAL A 101 5.99 -0.66 -0.81
C VAL A 101 5.25 -1.47 -1.87
N ALA A 102 4.02 -1.07 -2.17
CA ALA A 102 3.22 -1.66 -3.23
C ALA A 102 2.61 -0.56 -4.11
N ILE A 103 2.16 -0.94 -5.30
CA ILE A 103 1.51 -0.04 -6.25
C ILE A 103 0.05 -0.49 -6.41
N ALA A 104 -0.88 0.38 -6.04
CA ALA A 104 -2.30 0.21 -6.34
C ALA A 104 -2.59 0.68 -7.76
N MET A 105 -3.30 -0.12 -8.53
CA MET A 105 -3.91 0.30 -9.78
C MET A 105 -5.39 0.55 -9.54
N ARG A 106 -5.88 1.71 -9.94
CA ARG A 106 -7.28 2.12 -9.86
C ARG A 106 -8.08 1.60 -11.05
N PRO A 107 -9.41 1.58 -10.97
CA PRO A 107 -10.27 1.21 -12.11
C PRO A 107 -10.09 2.08 -13.36
N ASP A 108 -9.68 3.33 -13.20
CA ASP A 108 -9.40 4.28 -14.29
C ASP A 108 -8.00 4.07 -14.93
N GLY A 109 -7.22 3.11 -14.42
CA GLY A 109 -5.86 2.80 -14.88
C GLY A 109 -4.76 3.65 -14.22
N THR A 110 -5.10 4.66 -13.42
CA THR A 110 -4.10 5.44 -12.69
C THR A 110 -3.46 4.60 -11.57
N ARG A 111 -2.25 4.97 -11.17
CA ARG A 111 -1.47 4.22 -10.16
C ARG A 111 -1.11 5.10 -8.97
N ARG A 112 -1.08 4.48 -7.79
CA ARG A 112 -0.62 5.07 -6.54
C ARG A 112 0.35 4.13 -5.85
N ALA A 113 1.54 4.61 -5.50
CA ALA A 113 2.43 3.84 -4.64
C ALA A 113 2.09 4.10 -3.18
N PHE A 114 2.13 3.06 -2.36
CA PHE A 114 1.80 3.17 -0.94
C PHE A 114 2.65 2.25 -0.08
N THR A 115 2.86 2.69 1.15
CA THR A 115 3.40 1.87 2.23
C THR A 115 2.26 1.44 3.13
N PRO A 116 1.94 0.13 3.23
CA PRO A 116 0.94 -0.39 4.13
C PRO A 116 1.49 -0.57 5.54
N TYR A 117 0.63 -0.38 6.54
CA TYR A 117 0.91 -0.59 7.96
C TYR A 117 -0.07 -1.60 8.59
N PRO A 118 -0.16 -2.84 8.07
CA PRO A 118 -1.06 -3.81 8.64
C PRO A 118 -0.62 -4.23 10.04
N THR A 119 -1.59 -4.22 10.98
CA THR A 119 -1.40 -4.55 12.39
C THR A 119 -2.52 -5.48 12.81
N PRO A 120 -2.22 -6.74 13.23
CA PRO A 120 -3.21 -7.67 13.74
C PRO A 120 -3.90 -7.14 14.98
N LEU A 121 -5.17 -7.49 15.14
CA LEU A 121 -6.01 -7.19 16.29
C LEU A 121 -6.36 -8.49 17.01
N PHE A 122 -6.23 -8.45 18.34
CA PHE A 122 -6.50 -9.59 19.19
C PHE A 122 -7.58 -9.21 20.23
N ASP A 123 -8.38 -10.16 20.64
CA ASP A 123 -9.29 -10.01 21.77
C ASP A 123 -8.57 -10.16 23.12
N ASP A 124 -9.31 -10.02 24.22
CA ASP A 124 -8.75 -10.09 25.58
C ASP A 124 -8.17 -11.49 25.91
N ASP A 125 -8.59 -12.52 25.21
CA ASP A 125 -8.09 -13.90 25.33
C ASP A 125 -6.87 -14.16 24.44
N GLY A 126 -6.42 -13.15 23.68
CA GLY A 126 -5.27 -13.23 22.76
C GLY A 126 -5.58 -13.95 21.45
N LYS A 127 -6.84 -14.13 21.11
CA LYS A 127 -7.27 -14.71 19.84
C LYS A 127 -7.29 -13.62 18.76
N LEU A 128 -6.76 -13.93 17.60
CA LEU A 128 -6.83 -13.05 16.43
C LEU A 128 -8.31 -12.81 16.03
N ILE A 129 -8.71 -11.55 15.93
CA ILE A 129 -10.06 -11.12 15.52
C ILE A 129 -10.06 -10.37 14.18
N GLY A 130 -8.88 -10.09 13.63
CA GLY A 130 -8.74 -9.38 12.35
C GLY A 130 -7.48 -8.56 12.30
N ALA A 131 -7.47 -7.52 11.48
CA ALA A 131 -6.38 -6.57 11.41
C ALA A 131 -6.87 -5.18 10.97
N VAL A 132 -6.14 -4.14 11.36
CA VAL A 132 -6.25 -2.79 10.82
C VAL A 132 -5.09 -2.54 9.87
N ASN A 133 -5.35 -1.81 8.79
CA ASN A 133 -4.30 -1.35 7.87
C ASN A 133 -4.49 0.13 7.56
N MET A 134 -3.39 0.85 7.62
CA MET A 134 -3.27 2.22 7.15
C MET A 134 -2.39 2.24 5.90
N LEU A 135 -2.78 3.02 4.89
CA LEU A 135 -2.03 3.17 3.65
C LEU A 135 -1.43 4.57 3.57
N VAL A 136 -0.12 4.67 3.50
CA VAL A 136 0.57 5.95 3.33
C VAL A 136 0.93 6.11 1.85
N ASP A 137 0.40 7.14 1.20
CA ASP A 137 0.73 7.47 -0.18
C ASP A 137 2.19 7.93 -0.27
N VAL A 138 2.98 7.22 -1.05
CA VAL A 138 4.41 7.51 -1.31
C VAL A 138 4.68 7.64 -2.81
N SER A 139 3.66 8.02 -3.60
CA SER A 139 3.76 8.06 -5.05
C SER A 139 4.85 9.00 -5.53
N ALA A 140 4.98 10.17 -4.93
CA ALA A 140 5.98 11.17 -5.33
C ALA A 140 7.41 10.67 -5.06
N GLU A 141 7.66 10.11 -3.87
CA GLU A 141 8.95 9.55 -3.48
C GLU A 141 9.32 8.36 -4.36
N GLN A 142 8.36 7.46 -4.60
CA GLN A 142 8.59 6.28 -5.42
C GLN A 142 8.82 6.64 -6.89
N ALA A 143 8.11 7.62 -7.44
CA ALA A 143 8.35 8.13 -8.79
C ALA A 143 9.78 8.65 -8.94
N GLN A 144 10.29 9.40 -7.96
CA GLN A 144 11.66 9.90 -7.98
C GLN A 144 12.69 8.77 -7.94
N VAL A 145 12.50 7.79 -7.05
CA VAL A 145 13.38 6.61 -6.95
C VAL A 145 13.45 5.85 -8.27
N LEU A 146 12.31 5.60 -8.90
CA LEU A 146 12.24 4.88 -10.18
C LEU A 146 12.87 5.69 -11.32
N ALA A 147 12.67 7.01 -11.37
CA ALA A 147 13.31 7.88 -12.35
C ALA A 147 14.84 7.85 -12.23
N ASP A 148 15.38 7.82 -11.02
CA ASP A 148 16.82 7.75 -10.79
C ASP A 148 17.39 6.36 -11.14
N GLN A 149 16.64 5.28 -10.87
CA GLN A 149 17.00 3.94 -11.34
C GLN A 149 17.01 3.85 -12.87
N ALA A 150 16.04 4.44 -13.56
CA ALA A 150 16.03 4.51 -15.02
C ALA A 150 17.27 5.20 -15.58
N LYS A 151 17.65 6.36 -15.01
CA LYS A 151 18.89 7.09 -15.39
C LYS A 151 20.13 6.24 -15.16
N ARG A 152 20.19 5.50 -14.04
CA ARG A 152 21.33 4.61 -13.74
C ARG A 152 21.43 3.47 -14.73
N CYS A 153 20.33 2.82 -15.09
CA CYS A 153 20.31 1.74 -16.09
C CYS A 153 20.76 2.24 -17.45
N ARG A 154 20.31 3.42 -17.91
CA ARG A 154 20.77 4.02 -19.18
C ARG A 154 22.28 4.25 -19.19
N ARG A 155 22.83 4.85 -18.13
CA ARG A 155 24.30 5.07 -18.04
C ARG A 155 25.10 3.76 -18.08
N LEU A 156 24.59 2.70 -17.45
CA LEU A 156 25.24 1.39 -17.48
C LEU A 156 25.12 0.73 -18.86
N ALA A 157 23.97 0.89 -19.54
CA ALA A 157 23.79 0.41 -20.91
C ALA A 157 24.77 1.08 -21.88
N ASP A 158 24.95 2.40 -21.76
CA ASP A 158 25.90 3.18 -22.59
C ASP A 158 27.36 2.82 -22.31
N ALA A 159 27.68 2.36 -21.11
CA ALA A 159 29.03 2.00 -20.69
C ALA A 159 29.42 0.53 -20.98
N THR A 160 28.46 -0.32 -21.40
CA THR A 160 28.71 -1.75 -21.64
C THR A 160 28.92 -2.03 -23.12
N TYR A 161 29.86 -2.93 -23.45
CA TYR A 161 30.11 -3.43 -24.80
C TYR A 161 29.35 -4.71 -25.11
N ASP A 162 28.78 -5.38 -24.09
CA ASP A 162 28.02 -6.58 -24.28
C ASP A 162 26.58 -6.25 -24.74
N ARG A 163 26.24 -6.67 -25.94
CA ARG A 163 24.99 -6.35 -26.61
C ARG A 163 23.76 -6.90 -25.85
N GLN A 164 23.88 -8.07 -25.22
CA GLN A 164 22.80 -8.67 -24.46
C GLN A 164 22.54 -7.89 -23.17
N THR A 165 23.60 -7.58 -22.43
CA THR A 165 23.54 -6.76 -21.22
C THR A 165 23.00 -5.35 -21.51
N CYS A 166 23.44 -4.73 -22.61
CA CYS A 166 22.94 -3.43 -23.06
C CYS A 166 21.41 -3.49 -23.28
N GLY A 167 20.92 -4.50 -23.98
CA GLY A 167 19.47 -4.69 -24.22
C GLY A 167 18.66 -4.85 -22.95
N VAL A 168 19.13 -5.65 -21.99
CA VAL A 168 18.47 -5.86 -20.70
C VAL A 168 18.39 -4.55 -19.91
N LEU A 169 19.51 -3.81 -19.81
CA LEU A 169 19.58 -2.54 -19.09
C LEU A 169 18.68 -1.46 -19.72
N SER A 170 18.61 -1.41 -21.06
CA SER A 170 17.74 -0.48 -21.77
C SER A 170 16.27 -0.78 -21.50
N ASN A 171 15.85 -2.04 -21.56
CA ASN A 171 14.47 -2.45 -21.23
C ASN A 171 14.11 -2.13 -19.78
N MET A 172 15.02 -2.37 -18.82
CA MET A 172 14.81 -2.01 -17.42
C MET A 172 14.64 -0.49 -17.25
N ALA A 173 15.45 0.30 -17.96
CA ALA A 173 15.36 1.76 -17.91
C ALA A 173 14.02 2.27 -18.44
N GLU A 174 13.51 1.69 -19.52
CA GLU A 174 12.20 2.03 -20.08
C GLU A 174 11.05 1.66 -19.10
N GLN A 175 11.09 0.48 -18.49
CA GLN A 175 10.09 0.04 -17.52
C GLN A 175 10.06 0.95 -16.29
N PHE A 176 11.22 1.28 -15.72
CA PHE A 176 11.30 2.18 -14.57
C PHE A 176 10.80 3.58 -14.92
N ALA A 177 11.16 4.13 -16.08
CA ALA A 177 10.71 5.45 -16.52
C ALA A 177 9.18 5.48 -16.71
N ALA A 178 8.61 4.50 -17.40
CA ALA A 178 7.17 4.41 -17.61
C ALA A 178 6.39 4.31 -16.29
N THR A 179 6.88 3.51 -15.32
CA THR A 179 6.26 3.41 -14.00
C THR A 179 6.36 4.71 -13.22
N ALA A 180 7.52 5.39 -13.27
CA ALA A 180 7.70 6.69 -12.62
C ALA A 180 6.72 7.75 -13.16
N GLU A 181 6.53 7.82 -14.48
CA GLU A 181 5.57 8.73 -15.10
C GLU A 181 4.13 8.44 -14.66
N GLN A 182 3.75 7.16 -14.55
CA GLN A 182 2.40 6.76 -14.09
C GLN A 182 2.13 7.08 -12.62
N LEU A 183 3.17 7.20 -11.78
CA LEU A 183 3.05 7.57 -10.37
C LEU A 183 3.09 9.09 -10.16
N ALA A 184 3.54 9.85 -11.14
CA ALA A 184 3.63 11.31 -11.07
C ALA A 184 2.34 12.03 -11.51
N LEU A 185 1.33 11.28 -12.01
CA LEU A 185 0.01 11.77 -12.42
C LEU A 185 -0.98 11.74 -11.24
#